data_2170dee39f3cc730cf71741ec508bf4d
#
_entry.id   2170dee39f3cc730cf71741ec508bf4d
#
_cell.length_a   1.000
_cell.length_b   1.000
_cell.length_c   1.000
_cell.angle_alpha   90.00
_cell.angle_beta   90.00
_cell.angle_gamma   90.00
#
_symmetry.space_group_name_H-M   'P 1'
#
loop_
_entity.id
_entity.type
_entity.pdbx_description
1 polymer ?
#
loop_
_entity_poly.entity_id
_entity_poly.type
_entity_poly.pdbx_seq_one_letter_code
_entity_poly.pdbx_strand_id
1 'polypeptide(L)'
;FDLPIALGILSACGAITPHHGTDTSVMGELSLSGEVRGVRGILAMLLGAKASGARRFIIPEENRDELCHITACELCFVSTLQEAVSCMEGRGTFEVYSPQPETDPTWDPDFSHLSIIQGQHMAKRAALIAAAGWHHILMYGPAGVGKTLLAHAIPGLVSPMQRHEILETTAIYNLFGWEEKGGWEDTHRPVREPHHSASDIAIIGGGSNPRPGEVSLAHNGILFL
;
A
#
# COMPACT_ATOMS: atom_id res chain seq x y z
N PHE A 1 17.96 5.57 -6.73
CA PHE A 1 19.19 5.26 -5.95
C PHE A 1 20.22 6.41 -5.95
N ASP A 2 19.97 7.52 -6.63
CA ASP A 2 20.98 8.57 -6.84
C ASP A 2 21.34 9.28 -5.53
N LEU A 3 20.36 9.60 -4.69
CA LEU A 3 20.58 10.23 -3.39
C LEU A 3 21.46 9.38 -2.45
N PRO A 4 21.15 8.09 -2.18
CA PRO A 4 22.01 7.25 -1.34
C PRO A 4 23.42 7.05 -1.91
N ILE A 5 23.56 6.97 -3.23
CA ILE A 5 24.88 6.87 -3.89
C ILE A 5 25.67 8.17 -3.66
N ALA A 6 25.06 9.33 -3.85
CA ALA A 6 25.72 10.62 -3.65
C ALA A 6 26.19 10.80 -2.20
N LEU A 7 25.35 10.48 -1.21
CA LEU A 7 25.71 10.52 0.20
C LEU A 7 26.81 9.54 0.55
N GLY A 8 26.77 8.33 -0.05
CA GLY A 8 27.84 7.34 0.09
C GLY A 8 29.19 7.82 -0.43
N ILE A 9 29.21 8.48 -1.60
CA ILE A 9 30.42 9.08 -2.17
C ILE A 9 30.95 10.20 -1.27
N LEU A 10 30.09 11.11 -0.81
CA LEU A 10 30.47 12.20 0.08
C LEU A 10 31.06 11.67 1.41
N SER A 11 30.49 10.62 1.95
CA SER A 11 31.01 9.96 3.14
C SER A 11 32.36 9.29 2.89
N ALA A 12 32.51 8.56 1.78
CA ALA A 12 33.74 7.89 1.42
C ALA A 12 34.90 8.86 1.15
N CYS A 13 34.61 10.03 0.59
CA CYS A 13 35.57 11.11 0.38
C CYS A 13 35.89 11.92 1.65
N GLY A 14 35.25 11.62 2.79
CA GLY A 14 35.42 12.37 4.04
C GLY A 14 34.81 13.78 4.02
N ALA A 15 33.98 14.09 3.04
CA ALA A 15 33.29 15.37 2.95
C ALA A 15 32.17 15.53 3.98
N ILE A 16 31.58 14.41 4.40
CA ILE A 16 30.56 14.32 5.46
C ILE A 16 30.93 13.24 6.47
N THR A 17 30.53 13.43 7.72
CA THR A 17 30.71 12.42 8.78
C THR A 17 29.33 11.96 9.25
N PRO A 18 28.88 10.76 8.85
CA PRO A 18 27.59 10.24 9.30
C PRO A 18 27.55 10.15 10.83
N HIS A 19 26.54 10.78 11.44
CA HIS A 19 26.35 10.76 12.89
C HIS A 19 25.48 9.56 13.31
N HIS A 20 24.62 9.09 12.41
CA HIS A 20 23.73 7.98 12.67
C HIS A 20 24.36 6.66 12.25
N GLY A 21 24.09 5.60 13.02
CA GLY A 21 24.60 4.25 12.77
C GLY A 21 23.91 3.57 11.58
N THR A 22 24.10 2.26 11.50
CA THR A 22 23.59 1.41 10.39
C THR A 22 22.07 1.24 10.36
N ASP A 23 21.35 1.87 11.27
CA ASP A 23 19.89 1.85 11.39
C ASP A 23 19.18 2.95 10.56
N THR A 24 19.96 3.73 9.80
CA THR A 24 19.43 4.80 8.92
C THR A 24 19.41 4.34 7.47
N SER A 25 18.24 4.45 6.84
CA SER A 25 18.03 4.18 5.41
C SER A 25 17.76 5.49 4.67
N VAL A 26 18.31 5.62 3.47
CA VAL A 26 18.15 6.80 2.61
C VAL A 26 17.47 6.37 1.32
N MET A 27 16.46 7.13 0.90
CA MET A 27 15.70 6.90 -0.32
C MET A 27 15.53 8.22 -1.06
N GLY A 28 15.59 8.19 -2.39
CA GLY A 28 15.38 9.40 -3.20
C GLY A 28 16.13 9.34 -4.53
N GLU A 29 15.63 10.13 -5.47
CA GLU A 29 16.33 10.50 -6.69
C GLU A 29 16.99 11.86 -6.52
N LEU A 30 18.08 12.10 -7.24
CA LEU A 30 18.84 13.36 -7.16
C LEU A 30 18.98 13.97 -8.54
N SER A 31 18.51 15.20 -8.70
CA SER A 31 18.70 15.98 -9.91
C SER A 31 20.13 16.55 -10.00
N LEU A 32 20.55 16.95 -11.19
CA LEU A 32 21.84 17.62 -11.40
C LEU A 32 21.92 18.98 -10.70
N SER A 33 20.77 19.60 -10.37
CA SER A 33 20.71 20.86 -9.60
C SER A 33 20.87 20.66 -8.09
N GLY A 34 20.89 19.39 -7.60
CA GLY A 34 20.97 19.07 -6.18
C GLY A 34 19.60 18.99 -5.50
N GLU A 35 18.51 19.04 -6.26
CA GLU A 35 17.16 18.82 -5.75
C GLU A 35 16.91 17.32 -5.55
N VAL A 36 16.29 16.97 -4.44
CA VAL A 36 15.83 15.59 -4.14
C VAL A 36 14.41 15.43 -4.66
N ARG A 37 14.20 14.38 -5.44
CA ARG A 37 12.92 14.07 -6.06
C ARG A 37 12.31 12.81 -5.48
N GLY A 38 10.97 12.78 -5.49
CA GLY A 38 10.18 11.64 -5.06
C GLY A 38 10.46 10.37 -5.86
N VAL A 39 10.30 9.24 -5.20
CA VAL A 39 10.44 7.92 -5.81
C VAL A 39 9.14 7.14 -5.69
N ARG A 40 8.82 6.37 -6.73
CA ARG A 40 7.63 5.52 -6.72
C ARG A 40 7.83 4.32 -5.81
N GLY A 41 6.77 3.94 -5.10
CA GLY A 41 6.79 2.78 -4.21
C GLY A 41 7.61 3.00 -2.94
N ILE A 42 7.73 4.24 -2.49
CA ILE A 42 8.48 4.61 -1.28
C ILE A 42 8.00 3.83 -0.05
N LEU A 43 6.68 3.62 0.09
CA LEU A 43 6.10 2.87 1.20
C LEU A 43 6.59 1.43 1.22
N ALA A 44 6.61 0.73 0.07
CA ALA A 44 7.10 -0.64 -0.03
C ALA A 44 8.60 -0.73 0.32
N MET A 45 9.42 0.22 -0.16
CA MET A 45 10.85 0.29 0.16
C MET A 45 11.07 0.56 1.65
N LEU A 46 10.31 1.46 2.25
CA LEU A 46 10.40 1.77 3.67
C LEU A 46 10.01 0.58 4.54
N LEU A 47 8.90 -0.11 4.22
CA LEU A 47 8.49 -1.32 4.92
C LEU A 47 9.55 -2.43 4.83
N GLY A 48 10.16 -2.63 3.66
CA GLY A 48 11.25 -3.58 3.47
C GLY A 48 12.50 -3.24 4.27
N ALA A 49 12.90 -1.97 4.28
CA ALA A 49 14.05 -1.51 5.06
C ALA A 49 13.79 -1.59 6.56
N LYS A 50 12.57 -1.28 7.01
CA LYS A 50 12.13 -1.45 8.40
C LYS A 50 12.18 -2.91 8.85
N ALA A 51 11.71 -3.83 8.00
CA ALA A 51 11.82 -5.28 8.26
C ALA A 51 13.28 -5.74 8.36
N SER A 52 14.20 -5.06 7.69
CA SER A 52 15.65 -5.29 7.75
C SER A 52 16.33 -4.60 8.94
N GLY A 53 15.59 -3.89 9.80
CA GLY A 53 16.08 -3.29 11.03
C GLY A 53 16.32 -1.77 10.99
N ALA A 54 16.05 -1.11 9.87
CA ALA A 54 16.14 0.34 9.79
C ALA A 54 15.04 0.99 10.67
N ARG A 55 15.40 2.06 11.36
CA ARG A 55 14.49 2.84 12.23
C ARG A 55 14.36 4.28 11.80
N ARG A 56 15.39 4.82 11.15
CA ARG A 56 15.48 6.18 10.65
C ARG A 56 15.48 6.18 9.14
N PHE A 57 14.79 7.16 8.56
CA PHE A 57 14.64 7.24 7.12
C PHE A 57 14.82 8.69 6.66
N ILE A 58 15.68 8.89 5.68
CA ILE A 58 15.81 10.18 4.97
C ILE A 58 15.10 10.01 3.64
N ILE A 59 14.05 10.81 3.43
CA ILE A 59 13.04 10.60 2.40
C ILE A 59 12.74 11.92 1.69
N PRO A 60 12.43 11.89 0.37
CA PRO A 60 12.00 13.10 -0.34
C PRO A 60 10.74 13.71 0.26
N GLU A 61 10.69 15.06 0.35
CA GLU A 61 9.50 15.79 0.79
C GLU A 61 8.27 15.49 -0.07
N GLU A 62 8.47 15.26 -1.38
CA GLU A 62 7.41 14.92 -2.33
C GLU A 62 6.65 13.62 -1.96
N ASN A 63 7.28 12.72 -1.20
CA ASN A 63 6.66 11.46 -0.77
C ASN A 63 5.99 11.53 0.62
N ARG A 64 5.91 12.71 1.24
CA ARG A 64 5.36 12.88 2.60
C ARG A 64 3.95 12.32 2.73
N ASP A 65 3.07 12.66 1.78
CA ASP A 65 1.66 12.26 1.83
C ASP A 65 1.44 10.75 1.73
N GLU A 66 2.34 10.04 1.03
CA GLU A 66 2.28 8.59 0.89
C GLU A 66 2.58 7.82 2.21
N LEU A 67 3.16 8.50 3.20
CA LEU A 67 3.66 7.90 4.42
C LEU A 67 2.84 8.26 5.67
N CYS A 68 1.69 8.88 5.51
CA CYS A 68 0.84 9.35 6.61
C CYS A 68 0.38 8.22 7.56
N HIS A 69 0.29 6.98 7.06
CA HIS A 69 -0.13 5.82 7.85
C HIS A 69 1.03 5.03 8.47
N ILE A 70 2.29 5.38 8.18
CA ILE A 70 3.44 4.68 8.74
C ILE A 70 3.58 4.98 10.23
N THR A 71 4.08 4.02 10.99
CA THR A 71 4.30 4.18 12.44
C THR A 71 5.57 3.50 12.90
N ALA A 72 6.01 3.81 14.12
CA ALA A 72 7.19 3.24 14.74
C ALA A 72 8.46 3.43 13.89
N CYS A 73 8.69 4.65 13.41
CA CYS A 73 9.90 5.07 12.70
C CYS A 73 10.15 6.57 12.87
N GLU A 74 11.35 7.00 12.55
CA GLU A 74 11.77 8.38 12.55
C GLU A 74 12.02 8.80 11.09
N LEU A 75 11.29 9.81 10.61
CA LEU A 75 11.37 10.28 9.22
C LEU A 75 12.00 11.67 9.17
N CYS A 76 12.96 11.87 8.29
CA CYS A 76 13.51 13.18 7.92
C CYS A 76 13.16 13.44 6.46
N PHE A 77 12.31 14.41 6.20
CA PHE A 77 11.95 14.81 4.85
C PHE A 77 12.91 15.85 4.32
N VAL A 78 13.33 15.67 3.07
CA VAL A 78 14.36 16.51 2.44
C VAL A 78 13.97 16.87 1.00
N SER A 79 14.25 18.10 0.62
CA SER A 79 14.05 18.64 -0.74
C SER A 79 15.37 18.86 -1.47
N THR A 80 16.49 18.87 -0.75
CA THR A 80 17.82 19.16 -1.31
C THR A 80 18.87 18.19 -0.77
N LEU A 81 19.95 17.99 -1.55
CA LEU A 81 21.12 17.22 -1.10
C LEU A 81 21.74 17.81 0.17
N GLN A 82 21.74 19.14 0.32
CA GLN A 82 22.28 19.82 1.50
C GLN A 82 21.49 19.49 2.77
N GLU A 83 20.17 19.41 2.69
CA GLU A 83 19.31 18.96 3.78
C GLU A 83 19.56 17.50 4.14
N ALA A 84 19.70 16.62 3.11
CA ALA A 84 20.01 15.22 3.32
C ALA A 84 21.40 15.04 4.02
N VAL A 85 22.41 15.81 3.64
CA VAL A 85 23.71 15.86 4.31
C VAL A 85 23.55 16.29 5.75
N SER A 86 22.75 17.36 6.02
CA SER A 86 22.50 17.84 7.38
C SER A 86 21.83 16.78 8.25
N CYS A 87 20.87 16.02 7.69
CA CYS A 87 20.27 14.88 8.37
C CYS A 87 21.29 13.77 8.68
N MET A 88 22.16 13.43 7.70
CA MET A 88 23.20 12.41 7.90
C MET A 88 24.19 12.79 9.00
N GLU A 89 24.52 14.07 9.12
CA GLU A 89 25.45 14.60 10.14
C GLU A 89 24.77 14.88 11.50
N GLY A 90 23.48 14.49 11.66
CA GLY A 90 22.75 14.63 12.92
C GLY A 90 22.24 16.07 13.20
N ARG A 91 22.25 16.95 12.20
CA ARG A 91 21.75 18.34 12.29
C ARG A 91 20.33 18.48 11.75
N GLY A 92 19.80 17.44 11.10
CA GLY A 92 18.43 17.43 10.58
C GLY A 92 17.42 17.09 11.68
N THR A 93 16.16 17.45 11.42
CA THR A 93 15.04 17.13 12.31
C THR A 93 14.34 15.87 11.85
N PHE A 94 14.27 14.88 12.73
CA PHE A 94 13.48 13.68 12.50
C PHE A 94 12.10 13.82 13.16
N GLU A 95 11.07 13.58 12.38
CA GLU A 95 9.70 13.48 12.86
C GLU A 95 9.47 12.06 13.38
N VAL A 96 9.00 11.94 14.63
CA VAL A 96 8.75 10.64 15.24
C VAL A 96 7.32 10.22 14.97
N TYR A 97 7.17 9.17 14.17
CA TYR A 97 5.87 8.56 13.91
C TYR A 97 5.61 7.45 14.93
N SER A 98 4.89 7.81 15.97
CA SER A 98 4.52 6.89 17.07
C SER A 98 3.34 6.00 16.67
N PRO A 99 3.26 4.77 17.20
CA PRO A 99 2.08 3.93 17.01
C PRO A 99 0.84 4.69 17.51
N GLN A 100 -0.15 4.84 16.63
CA GLN A 100 -1.48 5.29 17.06
C GLN A 100 -2.22 4.09 17.66
N PRO A 101 -3.02 4.26 18.73
CA PRO A 101 -3.86 3.18 19.20
C PRO A 101 -4.77 2.71 18.08
N GLU A 102 -4.72 1.42 17.81
CA GLU A 102 -5.66 0.80 16.85
C GLU A 102 -7.05 0.89 17.48
N THR A 103 -7.84 1.82 17.02
CA THR A 103 -9.29 1.77 17.24
C THR A 103 -9.84 0.86 16.18
N ASP A 104 -10.30 -0.34 16.58
CA ASP A 104 -11.07 -1.17 15.67
C ASP A 104 -12.25 -0.33 15.15
N PRO A 105 -12.34 -0.12 13.83
CA PRO A 105 -13.47 0.61 13.29
C PRO A 105 -14.75 -0.15 13.67
N THR A 106 -15.71 0.54 14.24
CA THR A 106 -17.04 -0.04 14.47
C THR A 106 -17.60 -0.42 13.11
N TRP A 107 -17.63 -1.72 12.83
CA TRP A 107 -18.10 -2.25 11.55
C TRP A 107 -19.51 -2.76 11.70
N ASP A 108 -20.37 -2.30 10.81
CA ASP A 108 -21.73 -2.80 10.64
C ASP A 108 -21.89 -3.31 9.19
N PRO A 109 -22.16 -4.61 9.00
CA PRO A 109 -22.31 -5.17 7.67
C PRO A 109 -23.45 -4.52 6.88
N ASP A 110 -23.16 -4.12 5.65
CA ASP A 110 -24.19 -3.59 4.75
C ASP A 110 -24.94 -4.73 4.05
N PHE A 111 -26.16 -4.98 4.52
CA PHE A 111 -27.07 -5.96 3.93
C PHE A 111 -27.95 -5.41 2.80
N SER A 112 -27.81 -4.15 2.40
CA SER A 112 -28.68 -3.51 1.41
C SER A 112 -28.70 -4.29 0.09
N HIS A 113 -27.54 -4.61 -0.46
CA HIS A 113 -27.42 -5.39 -1.69
C HIS A 113 -27.95 -6.82 -1.55
N LEU A 114 -27.76 -7.45 -0.41
CA LEU A 114 -28.25 -8.79 -0.16
C LEU A 114 -29.79 -8.82 -0.02
N SER A 115 -30.39 -7.73 0.49
CA SER A 115 -31.84 -7.62 0.68
C SER A 115 -32.61 -7.50 -0.65
N ILE A 116 -31.99 -6.93 -1.68
CA ILE A 116 -32.59 -6.77 -3.01
C ILE A 116 -32.78 -8.14 -3.70
N ILE A 117 -31.96 -9.12 -3.39
CA ILE A 117 -32.02 -10.45 -3.98
C ILE A 117 -33.25 -11.19 -3.44
N GLN A 118 -34.19 -11.53 -4.32
CA GLN A 118 -35.38 -12.28 -3.94
C GLN A 118 -35.08 -13.78 -3.84
N GLY A 119 -35.58 -14.42 -2.77
CA GLY A 119 -35.35 -15.84 -2.53
C GLY A 119 -33.85 -16.18 -2.30
N GLN A 120 -33.35 -17.21 -2.98
CA GLN A 120 -31.94 -17.67 -2.97
C GLN A 120 -31.36 -17.86 -1.55
N HIS A 121 -32.15 -18.38 -0.60
CA HIS A 121 -31.78 -18.45 0.82
C HIS A 121 -30.45 -19.20 1.06
N MET A 122 -30.22 -20.32 0.34
CA MET A 122 -29.00 -21.10 0.48
C MET A 122 -27.79 -20.33 -0.05
N ALA A 123 -27.91 -19.65 -1.21
CA ALA A 123 -26.84 -18.86 -1.79
C ALA A 123 -26.50 -17.64 -0.93
N LYS A 124 -27.52 -16.94 -0.38
CA LYS A 124 -27.30 -15.86 0.59
C LYS A 124 -26.58 -16.32 1.84
N ARG A 125 -26.99 -17.49 2.40
CA ARG A 125 -26.31 -18.06 3.55
C ARG A 125 -24.85 -18.43 3.25
N ALA A 126 -24.60 -18.99 2.07
CA ALA A 126 -23.23 -19.31 1.62
C ALA A 126 -22.37 -18.05 1.48
N ALA A 127 -22.93 -16.96 0.93
CA ALA A 127 -22.25 -15.68 0.82
C ALA A 127 -21.88 -15.09 2.20
N LEU A 128 -22.80 -15.16 3.17
CA LEU A 128 -22.56 -14.73 4.56
C LEU A 128 -21.43 -15.55 5.22
N ILE A 129 -21.44 -16.86 5.04
CA ILE A 129 -20.39 -17.74 5.59
C ILE A 129 -19.06 -17.45 4.91
N ALA A 130 -19.04 -17.26 3.58
CA ALA A 130 -17.84 -16.94 2.84
C ALA A 130 -17.25 -15.59 3.28
N ALA A 131 -18.09 -14.56 3.44
CA ALA A 131 -17.66 -13.24 3.90
C ALA A 131 -17.12 -13.29 5.34
N ALA A 132 -17.83 -13.93 6.26
CA ALA A 132 -17.44 -14.01 7.66
C ALA A 132 -16.17 -14.85 7.90
N GLY A 133 -15.96 -15.89 7.10
CA GLY A 133 -14.82 -16.80 7.24
C GLY A 133 -13.70 -16.60 6.21
N TRP A 134 -13.76 -15.54 5.37
CA TRP A 134 -12.79 -15.31 4.28
C TRP A 134 -12.61 -16.53 3.37
N HIS A 135 -13.72 -17.22 3.05
CA HIS A 135 -13.70 -18.40 2.20
C HIS A 135 -13.89 -18.04 0.73
N HIS A 136 -13.17 -18.76 -0.12
CA HIS A 136 -13.48 -18.75 -1.55
C HIS A 136 -14.86 -19.32 -1.81
N ILE A 137 -15.59 -18.74 -2.77
CA ILE A 137 -16.91 -19.20 -3.16
C ILE A 137 -16.95 -19.44 -4.67
N LEU A 138 -17.46 -20.60 -5.07
CA LEU A 138 -17.75 -20.93 -6.46
C LEU A 138 -19.25 -20.92 -6.67
N MET A 139 -19.72 -20.07 -7.59
CA MET A 139 -21.12 -19.95 -7.93
C MET A 139 -21.38 -20.60 -9.30
N TYR A 140 -22.15 -21.67 -9.29
CA TYR A 140 -22.53 -22.42 -10.49
C TYR A 140 -24.05 -22.34 -10.71
N GLY A 141 -24.47 -22.16 -11.98
CA GLY A 141 -25.89 -22.12 -12.35
C GLY A 141 -26.13 -21.43 -13.69
N PRO A 142 -27.35 -21.53 -14.24
CA PRO A 142 -27.69 -20.91 -15.52
C PRO A 142 -27.56 -19.40 -15.53
N ALA A 143 -27.60 -18.79 -16.71
CA ALA A 143 -27.59 -17.35 -16.86
C ALA A 143 -28.88 -16.73 -16.23
N GLY A 144 -28.76 -15.52 -15.68
CA GLY A 144 -29.91 -14.77 -15.15
C GLY A 144 -30.36 -15.16 -13.72
N VAL A 145 -29.77 -16.16 -13.04
CA VAL A 145 -30.16 -16.57 -11.69
C VAL A 145 -29.61 -15.65 -10.57
N GLY A 146 -28.90 -14.57 -10.91
CA GLY A 146 -28.44 -13.60 -9.93
C GLY A 146 -27.04 -13.85 -9.35
N LYS A 147 -26.19 -14.67 -9.98
CA LYS A 147 -24.81 -14.93 -9.50
C LYS A 147 -24.00 -13.66 -9.33
N THR A 148 -23.96 -12.81 -10.36
CA THR A 148 -23.25 -11.52 -10.34
C THR A 148 -23.84 -10.59 -9.28
N LEU A 149 -25.16 -10.52 -9.15
CA LEU A 149 -25.80 -9.71 -8.13
C LEU A 149 -25.42 -10.16 -6.72
N LEU A 150 -25.30 -11.47 -6.51
CA LEU A 150 -24.83 -12.03 -5.23
C LEU A 150 -23.35 -11.72 -4.99
N ALA A 151 -22.51 -11.79 -6.02
CA ALA A 151 -21.09 -11.43 -5.92
C ALA A 151 -20.91 -9.96 -5.50
N HIS A 152 -21.67 -9.05 -6.10
CA HIS A 152 -21.65 -7.62 -5.73
C HIS A 152 -22.20 -7.31 -4.34
N ALA A 153 -22.92 -8.25 -3.70
CA ALA A 153 -23.35 -8.08 -2.33
C ALA A 153 -22.26 -8.46 -1.30
N ILE A 154 -21.27 -9.30 -1.67
CA ILE A 154 -20.24 -9.79 -0.74
C ILE A 154 -19.36 -8.68 -0.18
N PRO A 155 -18.90 -7.68 -0.96
CA PRO A 155 -18.06 -6.60 -0.43
C PRO A 155 -18.64 -5.87 0.77
N GLY A 156 -19.94 -5.62 0.81
CA GLY A 156 -20.62 -5.00 1.95
C GLY A 156 -20.68 -5.87 3.21
N LEU A 157 -20.40 -7.16 3.09
CA LEU A 157 -20.49 -8.12 4.19
C LEU A 157 -19.13 -8.41 4.85
N VAL A 158 -18.01 -8.01 4.23
CA VAL A 158 -16.68 -8.26 4.79
C VAL A 158 -16.25 -7.13 5.73
N SER A 159 -15.48 -7.48 6.74
CA SER A 159 -14.92 -6.49 7.67
C SER A 159 -13.99 -5.50 6.96
N PRO A 160 -13.90 -4.26 7.42
CA PRO A 160 -12.93 -3.29 6.92
C PRO A 160 -11.49 -3.81 7.09
N MET A 161 -10.56 -3.21 6.35
CA MET A 161 -9.15 -3.53 6.48
C MET A 161 -8.60 -3.04 7.81
N GLN A 162 -7.75 -3.85 8.44
CA GLN A 162 -6.93 -3.43 9.57
C GLN A 162 -5.74 -2.58 9.08
N ARG A 163 -5.13 -1.82 9.96
CA ARG A 163 -4.04 -0.90 9.61
C ARG A 163 -2.90 -1.56 8.84
N HIS A 164 -2.48 -2.76 9.23
CA HIS A 164 -1.42 -3.46 8.51
C HIS A 164 -1.87 -3.88 7.09
N GLU A 165 -3.14 -4.28 6.92
CA GLU A 165 -3.70 -4.60 5.61
C GLU A 165 -3.79 -3.35 4.72
N ILE A 166 -4.14 -2.19 5.30
CA ILE A 166 -4.12 -0.89 4.59
C ILE A 166 -2.72 -0.57 4.08
N LEU A 167 -1.69 -0.71 4.93
CA LEU A 167 -0.30 -0.45 4.54
C LEU A 167 0.18 -1.37 3.41
N GLU A 168 -0.12 -2.66 3.49
CA GLU A 168 0.23 -3.63 2.44
C GLU A 168 -0.47 -3.31 1.12
N THR A 169 -1.78 -3.04 1.19
CA THR A 169 -2.58 -2.70 0.02
C THR A 169 -2.10 -1.40 -0.61
N THR A 170 -1.88 -0.35 0.18
CA THR A 170 -1.34 0.93 -0.29
C THR A 170 0.03 0.75 -0.94
N ALA A 171 0.91 -0.06 -0.36
CA ALA A 171 2.23 -0.32 -0.93
C ALA A 171 2.15 -0.94 -2.34
N ILE A 172 1.19 -1.84 -2.58
CA ILE A 172 0.95 -2.44 -3.90
C ILE A 172 0.42 -1.39 -4.88
N TYR A 173 -0.54 -0.58 -4.48
CA TYR A 173 -1.14 0.45 -5.34
C TYR A 173 -0.15 1.56 -5.69
N ASN A 174 0.72 1.97 -4.77
CA ASN A 174 1.77 2.97 -5.02
C ASN A 174 2.80 2.49 -6.05
N LEU A 175 3.11 1.20 -6.10
CA LEU A 175 3.95 0.64 -7.17
C LEU A 175 3.31 0.80 -8.56
N PHE A 176 1.98 0.88 -8.64
CA PHE A 176 1.24 1.09 -9.87
C PHE A 176 1.23 2.55 -10.35
N GLY A 177 1.63 3.48 -9.48
CA GLY A 177 1.52 4.93 -9.70
C GLY A 177 0.08 5.41 -9.59
N TRP A 178 -0.75 4.71 -8.86
CA TRP A 178 -2.08 5.17 -8.47
C TRP A 178 -1.93 6.05 -7.23
N GLU A 179 -1.61 7.29 -7.51
CA GLU A 179 -1.60 8.36 -6.53
C GLU A 179 -3.04 8.85 -6.31
N GLU A 180 -3.79 8.17 -5.46
CA GLU A 180 -4.85 8.88 -4.76
C GLU A 180 -4.17 9.80 -3.75
N LYS A 181 -4.32 11.12 -3.96
CA LYS A 181 -3.77 12.14 -3.06
C LYS A 181 -4.28 11.88 -1.64
N GLY A 182 -3.36 11.56 -0.74
CA GLY A 182 -3.70 11.28 0.66
C GLY A 182 -3.53 9.83 1.11
N GLY A 183 -3.08 8.92 0.24
CA GLY A 183 -3.00 7.50 0.56
C GLY A 183 -4.37 6.82 0.57
N TRP A 184 -4.39 5.54 0.91
CA TRP A 184 -5.64 4.78 1.07
C TRP A 184 -6.26 5.15 2.42
N GLU A 185 -7.04 6.24 2.47
CA GLU A 185 -7.82 6.61 3.67
C GLU A 185 -9.04 5.71 3.89
N ASP A 186 -9.39 4.97 2.85
CA ASP A 186 -10.56 4.12 2.86
C ASP A 186 -10.23 2.77 3.52
N THR A 187 -10.95 2.44 4.56
CA THR A 187 -10.89 1.13 5.21
C THR A 187 -11.58 0.03 4.41
N HIS A 188 -12.23 0.37 3.28
CA HIS A 188 -12.90 -0.60 2.43
C HIS A 188 -11.88 -1.49 1.70
N ARG A 189 -12.25 -2.74 1.56
CA ARG A 189 -11.42 -3.73 0.86
C ARG A 189 -11.50 -3.54 -0.65
N PRO A 190 -10.37 -3.63 -1.38
CA PRO A 190 -10.39 -3.55 -2.84
C PRO A 190 -11.27 -4.64 -3.44
N VAL A 191 -12.08 -4.26 -4.42
CA VAL A 191 -12.89 -5.18 -5.21
C VAL A 191 -12.44 -5.09 -6.66
N ARG A 192 -11.99 -6.20 -7.22
CA ARG A 192 -11.50 -6.28 -8.58
C ARG A 192 -12.39 -7.24 -9.39
N GLU A 193 -12.85 -6.76 -10.53
CA GLU A 193 -13.69 -7.51 -11.47
C GLU A 193 -13.12 -7.36 -12.88
N PRO A 194 -12.07 -8.14 -13.22
CA PRO A 194 -11.50 -8.08 -14.55
C PRO A 194 -12.50 -8.58 -15.59
N HIS A 195 -12.49 -7.92 -16.75
CA HIS A 195 -13.31 -8.36 -17.86
C HIS A 195 -12.92 -9.79 -18.29
N HIS A 196 -13.88 -10.61 -18.68
CA HIS A 196 -13.66 -12.00 -19.11
C HIS A 196 -12.67 -12.18 -20.27
N SER A 197 -12.38 -11.10 -21.04
CA SER A 197 -11.36 -11.08 -22.10
C SER A 197 -10.01 -10.53 -21.61
N ALA A 198 -9.81 -10.30 -20.33
CA ALA A 198 -8.52 -9.86 -19.80
C ALA A 198 -7.43 -10.89 -20.10
N SER A 199 -6.25 -10.41 -20.51
CA SER A 199 -5.11 -11.30 -20.77
C SER A 199 -4.55 -11.87 -19.47
N ASP A 200 -3.83 -13.00 -19.56
CA ASP A 200 -3.14 -13.61 -18.41
C ASP A 200 -2.20 -12.60 -17.71
N ILE A 201 -1.52 -11.74 -18.50
CA ILE A 201 -0.66 -10.68 -17.98
C ILE A 201 -1.47 -9.62 -17.22
N ALA A 202 -2.67 -9.28 -17.67
CA ALA A 202 -3.53 -8.35 -16.95
C ALA A 202 -4.02 -8.94 -15.63
N ILE A 203 -4.29 -10.24 -15.58
CA ILE A 203 -4.78 -10.92 -14.38
C ILE A 203 -3.63 -11.17 -13.38
N ILE A 204 -2.52 -11.78 -13.84
CA ILE A 204 -1.43 -12.22 -12.95
C ILE A 204 -0.40 -11.11 -12.75
N GLY A 205 -0.20 -10.27 -13.75
CA GLY A 205 0.85 -9.28 -13.80
C GLY A 205 2.04 -9.72 -14.63
N GLY A 206 3.04 -8.84 -14.77
CA GLY A 206 4.26 -9.11 -15.55
C GLY A 206 4.44 -8.14 -16.71
N GLY A 207 5.03 -8.62 -17.81
CA GLY A 207 5.37 -7.82 -18.99
C GLY A 207 6.83 -7.41 -19.01
N SER A 208 7.26 -6.70 -20.08
CA SER A 208 8.64 -6.18 -20.24
C SER A 208 9.00 -5.12 -19.19
N ASN A 209 8.03 -4.38 -18.71
CA ASN A 209 8.11 -3.55 -17.53
C ASN A 209 7.11 -4.15 -16.50
N PRO A 210 7.56 -4.99 -15.56
CA PRO A 210 6.67 -5.76 -14.71
C PRO A 210 5.73 -4.84 -13.92
N ARG A 211 4.43 -5.15 -14.02
CA ARG A 211 3.38 -4.46 -13.27
C ARG A 211 2.54 -5.48 -12.51
N PRO A 212 2.01 -5.14 -11.32
CA PRO A 212 1.05 -5.99 -10.65
C PRO A 212 -0.20 -6.18 -11.52
N GLY A 213 -0.76 -7.38 -11.50
CA GLY A 213 -2.04 -7.70 -12.15
C GLY A 213 -3.22 -7.58 -11.19
N GLU A 214 -4.41 -7.90 -11.68
CA GLU A 214 -5.66 -7.82 -10.91
C GLU A 214 -5.62 -8.69 -9.64
N VAL A 215 -4.91 -9.82 -9.66
CA VAL A 215 -4.69 -10.69 -8.48
C VAL A 215 -3.93 -9.92 -7.39
N SER A 216 -2.88 -9.19 -7.76
CA SER A 216 -2.12 -8.38 -6.81
C SER A 216 -2.92 -7.18 -6.30
N LEU A 217 -3.72 -6.55 -7.18
CA LEU A 217 -4.58 -5.42 -6.84
C LEU A 217 -5.78 -5.83 -5.96
N ALA A 218 -6.14 -7.11 -5.95
CA ALA A 218 -7.16 -7.67 -5.06
C ALA A 218 -6.60 -8.09 -3.70
N HIS A 219 -5.33 -7.76 -3.39
CA HIS A 219 -4.71 -8.10 -2.10
C HIS A 219 -5.54 -7.54 -0.94
N ASN A 220 -5.75 -8.32 0.10
CA ASN A 220 -6.63 -8.01 1.23
C ASN A 220 -8.09 -7.68 0.84
N GLY A 221 -8.50 -8.07 -0.37
CA GLY A 221 -9.80 -7.75 -0.94
C GLY A 221 -10.47 -8.92 -1.63
N ILE A 222 -11.25 -8.60 -2.65
CA ILE A 222 -12.09 -9.56 -3.39
C ILE A 222 -11.73 -9.50 -4.86
N LEU A 223 -11.45 -10.67 -5.44
CA LEU A 223 -11.33 -10.85 -6.88
C LEU A 223 -12.52 -11.68 -7.37
N PHE A 224 -13.33 -11.05 -8.22
CA PHE A 224 -14.47 -11.70 -8.88
C PHE A 224 -14.10 -12.03 -10.34
N LEU A 225 -14.11 -13.33 -10.68
CA LEU A 225 -13.72 -13.87 -11.99
C LEU A 225 -14.91 -14.48 -12.73
#